data_5a847cfa0e6496a5daafd73ae0765361
#
_entry.id   5a847cfa0e6496a5daafd73ae0765361
#
_cell.length_a   1.000
_cell.length_b   1.000
_cell.length_c   1.000
_cell.angle_alpha   90.00
_cell.angle_beta   90.00
_cell.angle_gamma   90.00
#
_symmetry.space_group_name_H-M   'P 1'
#
loop_
_entity.id
_entity.type
_entity.pdbx_description
1 polymer ?
#
loop_
_entity_poly.entity_id
_entity_poly.type
_entity_poly.pdbx_seq_one_letter_code
_entity_poly.pdbx_strand_id
1 'polypeptide(L)'
;MNAAGGYITPGFLDIHRHGDWQAFGNGDDELLNRQGLTTVVNGNCGLSVAPAGEKFGKEIARFLSSVTGDFRWGKDENTDDTEGVLFSKKKEESCGISEKEIEIAALRIMSTMSAYMSALGKEKRSVNTGMLAGNGTIRASVKGYASGKLSKEELHQVWKAVEEALSAGALGISLGIAYAPEFEYDRDGLVEAL
;
A
#
# COMPACT_ATOMS: atom_id res chain seq x y z
N MET A 1 -21.24 -14.56 28.27
CA MET A 1 -21.27 -15.37 27.03
C MET A 1 -21.11 -16.82 27.37
N ASN A 2 -21.86 -17.72 26.72
CA ASN A 2 -21.65 -19.16 26.84
C ASN A 2 -20.91 -19.64 25.59
N ALA A 3 -19.71 -20.15 25.74
CA ALA A 3 -18.90 -20.66 24.64
C ALA A 3 -19.22 -22.09 24.25
N ALA A 4 -20.21 -22.75 24.89
CA ALA A 4 -20.64 -24.10 24.62
C ALA A 4 -19.49 -25.13 24.50
N GLY A 5 -18.46 -24.99 25.34
CA GLY A 5 -17.25 -25.82 25.33
C GLY A 5 -16.13 -25.32 24.38
N GLY A 6 -16.36 -24.26 23.62
CA GLY A 6 -15.33 -23.59 22.81
C GLY A 6 -14.53 -22.55 23.58
N TYR A 7 -13.62 -21.90 22.89
CA TYR A 7 -12.78 -20.82 23.44
C TYR A 7 -13.26 -19.45 22.94
N ILE A 8 -13.17 -18.45 23.79
CA ILE A 8 -13.37 -17.04 23.44
C ILE A 8 -11.99 -16.38 23.44
N THR A 9 -11.59 -15.82 22.29
CA THR A 9 -10.31 -15.16 22.11
C THR A 9 -10.53 -13.74 21.56
N PRO A 10 -9.57 -12.81 21.72
CA PRO A 10 -9.53 -11.63 20.87
C PRO A 10 -9.49 -12.01 19.40
N GLY A 11 -9.89 -11.09 18.51
CA GLY A 11 -9.73 -11.30 17.07
C GLY A 11 -8.24 -11.41 16.68
N PHE A 12 -7.98 -12.14 15.61
CA PHE A 12 -6.61 -12.34 15.13
C PHE A 12 -6.08 -11.10 14.42
N LEU A 13 -4.75 -10.94 14.45
CA LEU A 13 -4.03 -9.89 13.74
C LEU A 13 -3.19 -10.54 12.62
N ASP A 14 -3.35 -10.06 11.39
CA ASP A 14 -2.45 -10.37 10.29
C ASP A 14 -1.48 -9.19 10.13
N ILE A 15 -0.24 -9.38 10.56
CA ILE A 15 0.79 -8.33 10.59
C ILE A 15 1.70 -8.34 9.36
N HIS A 16 1.46 -9.24 8.40
CA HIS A 16 2.27 -9.36 7.20
C HIS A 16 1.41 -9.55 5.95
N ARG A 17 1.03 -8.44 5.33
CA ARG A 17 0.09 -8.44 4.21
C ARG A 17 0.47 -7.37 3.17
N HIS A 18 0.04 -7.61 1.92
CA HIS A 18 0.15 -6.70 0.78
C HIS A 18 -1.23 -6.29 0.25
N GLY A 19 -2.15 -6.03 1.14
CA GLY A 19 -3.52 -5.63 0.83
C GLY A 19 -3.73 -4.12 0.80
N ASP A 20 -2.72 -3.35 0.38
CA ASP A 20 -2.72 -1.90 0.44
C ASP A 20 -3.91 -1.29 -0.30
N TRP A 21 -4.17 -1.74 -1.54
CA TRP A 21 -5.33 -1.31 -2.31
C TRP A 21 -6.63 -2.00 -1.90
N GLN A 22 -6.55 -3.23 -1.40
CA GLN A 22 -7.71 -3.96 -0.88
C GLN A 22 -8.28 -3.31 0.38
N ALA A 23 -7.52 -2.41 1.01
CA ALA A 23 -8.01 -1.59 2.10
C ALA A 23 -9.07 -0.56 1.67
N PHE A 24 -9.23 -0.31 0.38
CA PHE A 24 -10.26 0.57 -0.18
C PHE A 24 -11.41 -0.26 -0.74
N GLY A 25 -12.65 0.14 -0.45
CA GLY A 25 -13.85 -0.60 -0.85
C GLY A 25 -14.20 -1.77 0.09
N ASN A 26 -15.24 -2.51 -0.26
CA ASN A 26 -15.82 -3.55 0.61
C ASN A 26 -15.26 -4.96 0.36
N GLY A 27 -14.18 -5.09 -0.45
CA GLY A 27 -13.84 -6.37 -1.08
C GLY A 27 -13.44 -7.48 -0.11
N ASP A 28 -12.60 -7.17 0.88
CA ASP A 28 -11.94 -8.20 1.67
C ASP A 28 -12.45 -8.35 3.10
N ASP A 29 -13.17 -7.38 3.63
CA ASP A 29 -13.55 -7.37 5.05
C ASP A 29 -14.37 -8.60 5.45
N GLU A 30 -15.31 -9.05 4.59
CA GLU A 30 -16.10 -10.25 4.88
C GLU A 30 -15.22 -11.50 4.93
N LEU A 31 -14.28 -11.63 4.00
CA LEU A 31 -13.35 -12.76 3.96
C LEU A 31 -12.42 -12.77 5.18
N LEU A 32 -11.89 -11.61 5.56
CA LEU A 32 -11.04 -11.44 6.74
C LEU A 32 -11.81 -11.76 8.03
N ASN A 33 -13.03 -11.24 8.17
CA ASN A 33 -13.88 -11.50 9.32
C ASN A 33 -14.26 -12.99 9.45
N ARG A 34 -14.50 -13.66 8.33
CA ARG A 34 -14.79 -15.12 8.33
C ARG A 34 -13.60 -15.95 8.81
N GLN A 35 -12.38 -15.43 8.69
CA GLN A 35 -11.15 -16.02 9.23
C GLN A 35 -10.86 -15.61 10.67
N GLY A 36 -11.70 -14.75 11.26
CA GLY A 36 -11.52 -14.23 12.61
C GLY A 36 -10.48 -13.10 12.70
N LEU A 37 -10.05 -12.55 11.57
CA LEU A 37 -9.14 -11.40 11.52
C LEU A 37 -9.92 -10.12 11.84
N THR A 38 -9.40 -9.33 12.76
CA THR A 38 -9.97 -8.03 13.16
C THR A 38 -9.02 -6.87 12.91
N THR A 39 -7.76 -7.18 12.59
CA THR A 39 -6.71 -6.19 12.32
C THR A 39 -5.75 -6.74 11.27
N VAL A 40 -5.38 -5.90 10.32
CA VAL A 40 -4.38 -6.20 9.29
C VAL A 40 -3.35 -5.09 9.22
N VAL A 41 -2.09 -5.44 8.89
CA VAL A 41 -1.01 -4.49 8.66
C VAL A 41 -0.45 -4.72 7.26
N ASN A 42 -0.57 -3.71 6.41
CA ASN A 42 -0.11 -3.69 5.03
C ASN A 42 1.22 -2.95 4.87
N GLY A 43 1.75 -2.88 3.65
CA GLY A 43 2.99 -2.17 3.33
C GLY A 43 4.24 -2.92 3.76
N ASN A 44 4.20 -4.24 3.78
CA ASN A 44 5.31 -5.10 4.19
C ASN A 44 6.40 -5.21 3.13
N CYS A 45 7.52 -5.82 3.49
CA CYS A 45 8.62 -6.19 2.58
C CYS A 45 9.25 -5.01 1.80
N GLY A 46 9.26 -3.80 2.34
CA GLY A 46 9.71 -2.63 1.60
C GLY A 46 8.77 -2.18 0.49
N LEU A 47 7.61 -2.84 0.33
CA LEU A 47 6.64 -2.64 -0.74
C LEU A 47 5.34 -2.07 -0.17
N SER A 48 5.15 -0.78 -0.30
CA SER A 48 3.91 -0.10 0.04
C SER A 48 3.45 0.78 -1.12
N VAL A 49 2.14 0.99 -1.27
CA VAL A 49 1.66 1.89 -2.33
C VAL A 49 1.93 3.36 -2.02
N ALA A 50 2.16 3.72 -0.78
CA ALA A 50 2.52 5.06 -0.33
C ALA A 50 3.69 5.00 0.68
N PRO A 51 4.56 6.02 0.69
CA PRO A 51 4.60 7.21 -0.17
C PRO A 51 5.38 6.96 -1.47
N ALA A 52 4.73 7.09 -2.62
CA ALA A 52 5.34 6.86 -3.93
C ALA A 52 5.89 8.14 -4.60
N GLY A 53 5.60 9.31 -4.03
CA GLY A 53 5.94 10.59 -4.62
C GLY A 53 5.22 10.87 -5.94
N GLU A 54 5.48 12.04 -6.52
CA GLU A 54 4.83 12.42 -7.79
C GLU A 54 5.65 11.96 -9.01
N LYS A 55 6.98 12.02 -8.91
CA LYS A 55 7.88 11.84 -10.05
C LYS A 55 7.85 10.42 -10.63
N PHE A 56 7.87 9.41 -9.77
CA PHE A 56 7.96 8.00 -10.15
C PHE A 56 6.70 7.20 -9.82
N GLY A 57 5.62 7.85 -9.41
CA GLY A 57 4.39 7.19 -8.96
C GLY A 57 3.83 6.15 -9.94
N LYS A 58 3.83 6.45 -11.25
CA LYS A 58 3.37 5.48 -12.28
C LYS A 58 4.27 4.26 -12.40
N GLU A 59 5.59 4.45 -12.33
CA GLU A 59 6.57 3.36 -12.38
C GLU A 59 6.42 2.46 -11.16
N ILE A 60 6.26 3.08 -9.98
CA ILE A 60 6.04 2.38 -8.72
C ILE A 60 4.72 1.61 -8.75
N ALA A 61 3.62 2.23 -9.17
CA ALA A 61 2.33 1.57 -9.30
C ALA A 61 2.41 0.33 -10.20
N ARG A 62 3.08 0.45 -11.36
CA ARG A 62 3.29 -0.66 -12.28
C ARG A 62 4.13 -1.78 -11.66
N PHE A 63 5.19 -1.45 -10.94
CA PHE A 63 6.03 -2.44 -10.27
C PHE A 63 5.27 -3.18 -9.17
N LEU A 64 4.48 -2.45 -8.38
CA LEU A 64 3.75 -3.01 -7.26
C LEU A 64 2.49 -3.80 -7.67
N SER A 65 1.97 -3.61 -8.88
CA SER A 65 0.69 -4.20 -9.31
C SER A 65 0.62 -5.72 -9.15
N SER A 66 1.74 -6.41 -9.35
CA SER A 66 1.83 -7.87 -9.16
C SER A 66 1.75 -8.32 -7.70
N VAL A 67 1.94 -7.41 -6.74
CA VAL A 67 1.98 -7.70 -5.30
C VAL A 67 0.76 -7.13 -4.59
N THR A 68 0.50 -5.84 -4.77
CA THR A 68 -0.58 -5.13 -4.08
C THR A 68 -1.88 -5.11 -4.86
N GLY A 69 -1.88 -5.63 -6.08
CA GLY A 69 -2.95 -5.45 -7.06
C GLY A 69 -2.91 -4.06 -7.71
N ASP A 70 -3.72 -3.89 -8.74
CA ASP A 70 -3.87 -2.60 -9.43
C ASP A 70 -4.97 -1.77 -8.78
N PHE A 71 -4.79 -0.48 -8.75
CA PHE A 71 -5.87 0.45 -8.46
C PHE A 71 -6.78 0.53 -9.69
N ARG A 72 -7.91 -0.17 -9.66
CA ARG A 72 -8.91 -0.13 -10.73
C ARG A 72 -10.29 0.18 -10.17
N TRP A 73 -10.92 1.15 -10.78
CA TRP A 73 -12.32 1.45 -10.54
C TRP A 73 -13.17 0.62 -11.52
N GLY A 74 -13.84 -0.40 -10.99
CA GLY A 74 -14.87 -1.19 -11.64
C GLY A 74 -14.74 -1.46 -13.14
N LYS A 75 -14.21 -2.62 -13.55
CA LYS A 75 -14.40 -3.15 -14.90
C LYS A 75 -15.42 -4.28 -14.93
N ASP A 76 -16.10 -4.33 -16.05
CA ASP A 76 -17.13 -5.30 -16.40
C ASP A 76 -16.60 -6.75 -16.34
N GLU A 77 -17.38 -7.66 -15.77
CA GLU A 77 -17.05 -9.09 -15.60
C GLU A 77 -16.95 -9.90 -16.94
N ASN A 78 -17.01 -9.22 -18.10
CA ASN A 78 -17.05 -9.84 -19.42
C ASN A 78 -15.83 -9.61 -20.31
N THR A 79 -14.72 -9.06 -19.81
CA THR A 79 -13.49 -8.97 -20.59
C THR A 79 -12.47 -9.98 -20.07
N ASP A 80 -12.04 -10.86 -20.99
CA ASP A 80 -11.06 -11.94 -20.80
C ASP A 80 -9.62 -11.41 -20.55
N ASP A 81 -9.48 -10.21 -20.01
CA ASP A 81 -8.22 -9.60 -19.65
C ASP A 81 -7.91 -9.86 -18.18
N THR A 82 -6.93 -10.72 -17.95
CA THR A 82 -6.35 -11.13 -16.66
C THR A 82 -5.63 -10.00 -15.90
N GLU A 83 -6.00 -8.75 -16.11
CA GLU A 83 -5.40 -7.61 -15.42
C GLU A 83 -6.30 -7.12 -14.28
N GLY A 84 -5.80 -7.31 -13.08
CA GLY A 84 -6.37 -7.20 -11.75
C GLY A 84 -7.41 -6.11 -11.46
N VAL A 85 -8.43 -6.49 -10.69
CA VAL A 85 -9.56 -5.66 -10.29
C VAL A 85 -9.34 -5.15 -8.87
N LEU A 86 -9.28 -3.85 -8.68
CA LEU A 86 -9.43 -3.21 -7.37
C LEU A 86 -10.65 -2.28 -7.39
N PHE A 87 -11.49 -2.44 -6.38
CA PHE A 87 -12.85 -1.91 -6.22
C PHE A 87 -13.94 -2.64 -7.01
N SER A 88 -14.25 -3.87 -6.58
CA SER A 88 -15.47 -4.52 -7.00
C SER A 88 -16.67 -4.02 -6.20
N LYS A 89 -17.72 -3.69 -6.97
CA LYS A 89 -19.13 -3.61 -6.57
C LYS A 89 -19.63 -2.31 -5.92
N LYS A 90 -19.89 -1.31 -6.75
CA LYS A 90 -21.29 -0.94 -7.00
C LYS A 90 -21.47 -0.70 -8.49
N LYS A 91 -21.99 -1.70 -9.19
CA LYS A 91 -22.62 -1.55 -10.50
C LYS A 91 -23.96 -0.86 -10.23
N GLU A 92 -23.92 0.43 -10.05
CA GLU A 92 -25.07 1.32 -10.22
C GLU A 92 -24.49 2.72 -10.37
N GLU A 93 -24.72 3.27 -11.58
CA GLU A 93 -24.35 4.61 -12.00
C GLU A 93 -22.84 4.84 -12.17
N SER A 94 -22.33 4.44 -13.33
CA SER A 94 -21.13 5.00 -13.92
C SER A 94 -21.32 6.51 -14.09
N CYS A 95 -21.05 7.25 -13.06
CA CYS A 95 -20.84 8.68 -13.16
C CYS A 95 -19.60 8.89 -14.01
N GLY A 96 -19.74 9.24 -15.27
CA GLY A 96 -18.80 9.49 -16.35
C GLY A 96 -17.32 9.83 -16.04
N ILE A 97 -16.72 9.16 -15.09
CA ILE A 97 -15.31 9.33 -14.69
C ILE A 97 -14.45 8.51 -15.65
N SER A 98 -13.53 9.16 -16.33
CA SER A 98 -12.61 8.52 -17.26
C SER A 98 -11.52 7.71 -16.54
N GLU A 99 -10.98 6.68 -17.20
CA GLU A 99 -9.83 5.90 -16.68
C GLU A 99 -8.65 6.80 -16.30
N LYS A 100 -8.45 7.90 -17.03
CA LYS A 100 -7.40 8.89 -16.73
C LYS A 100 -7.65 9.63 -15.42
N GLU A 101 -8.88 9.95 -15.10
CA GLU A 101 -9.23 10.60 -13.82
C GLU A 101 -9.04 9.64 -12.65
N ILE A 102 -9.33 8.36 -12.84
CA ILE A 102 -9.08 7.29 -11.86
C ILE A 102 -7.59 7.16 -11.60
N GLU A 103 -6.77 7.07 -12.65
CA GLU A 103 -5.31 7.01 -12.53
C GLU A 103 -4.76 8.21 -11.78
N ILE A 104 -5.23 9.42 -12.09
CA ILE A 104 -4.83 10.64 -11.40
C ILE A 104 -5.21 10.58 -9.92
N ALA A 105 -6.39 10.10 -9.59
CA ALA A 105 -6.84 9.96 -8.21
C ALA A 105 -5.97 8.96 -7.44
N ALA A 106 -5.67 7.80 -8.04
CA ALA A 106 -4.77 6.81 -7.45
C ALA A 106 -3.38 7.37 -7.18
N LEU A 107 -2.79 8.05 -8.16
CA LEU A 107 -1.46 8.66 -8.01
C LEU A 107 -1.42 9.73 -6.91
N ARG A 108 -2.52 10.48 -6.74
CA ARG A 108 -2.65 11.43 -5.63
C ARG A 108 -2.70 10.74 -4.27
N ILE A 109 -3.46 9.64 -4.16
CA ILE A 109 -3.53 8.84 -2.92
C ILE A 109 -2.16 8.26 -2.58
N MET A 110 -1.43 7.77 -3.58
CA MET A 110 -0.10 7.19 -3.41
C MET A 110 0.99 8.22 -3.10
N SER A 111 0.79 9.50 -3.41
CA SER A 111 1.89 10.48 -3.44
C SER A 111 2.58 10.66 -2.09
N THR A 112 1.81 10.66 -0.99
CA THR A 112 2.32 10.75 0.38
C THR A 112 1.61 9.76 1.30
N MET A 113 2.22 9.40 2.41
CA MET A 113 1.54 8.58 3.42
C MET A 113 0.33 9.31 4.00
N SER A 114 0.42 10.61 4.20
CA SER A 114 -0.69 11.45 4.69
C SER A 114 -1.90 11.39 3.75
N ALA A 115 -1.67 11.48 2.43
CA ALA A 115 -2.75 11.38 1.44
C ALA A 115 -3.42 10.00 1.47
N TYR A 116 -2.61 8.94 1.56
CA TYR A 116 -3.09 7.57 1.67
C TYR A 116 -3.92 7.35 2.95
N MET A 117 -3.39 7.71 4.11
CA MET A 117 -4.07 7.54 5.40
C MET A 117 -5.36 8.38 5.48
N SER A 118 -5.34 9.58 4.90
CA SER A 118 -6.54 10.43 4.81
C SER A 118 -7.62 9.81 3.90
N ALA A 119 -7.23 9.17 2.81
CA ALA A 119 -8.17 8.45 1.93
C ALA A 119 -8.71 7.20 2.64
N LEU A 120 -7.83 6.40 3.26
CA LEU A 120 -8.18 5.20 4.00
C LEU A 120 -9.15 5.50 5.15
N GLY A 121 -8.96 6.60 5.86
CA GLY A 121 -9.84 7.03 6.96
C GLY A 121 -11.27 7.37 6.56
N LYS A 122 -11.55 7.50 5.25
CA LYS A 122 -12.91 7.72 4.71
C LYS A 122 -13.63 6.39 4.40
N GLU A 123 -12.89 5.30 4.35
CA GLU A 123 -13.44 3.98 4.08
C GLU A 123 -14.17 3.42 5.31
N LYS A 124 -15.34 2.83 5.07
CA LYS A 124 -16.09 2.13 6.12
C LYS A 124 -15.62 0.69 6.18
N ARG A 125 -14.73 0.40 7.14
CA ARG A 125 -14.14 -0.91 7.32
C ARG A 125 -14.64 -1.58 8.60
N SER A 126 -14.82 -2.89 8.55
CA SER A 126 -15.08 -3.72 9.73
C SER A 126 -13.81 -4.36 10.30
N VAL A 127 -12.68 -4.18 9.62
CA VAL A 127 -11.35 -4.65 10.02
C VAL A 127 -10.43 -3.43 10.19
N ASN A 128 -9.75 -3.34 11.33
CA ASN A 128 -8.75 -2.31 11.55
C ASN A 128 -7.59 -2.48 10.57
N THR A 129 -7.13 -1.39 9.99
CA THR A 129 -6.05 -1.42 8.99
C THR A 129 -4.93 -0.49 9.41
N GLY A 130 -3.74 -1.05 9.58
CA GLY A 130 -2.50 -0.31 9.77
C GLY A 130 -1.62 -0.37 8.53
N MET A 131 -0.70 0.59 8.40
CA MET A 131 0.26 0.68 7.30
C MET A 131 1.68 0.76 7.81
N LEU A 132 2.57 0.03 7.17
CA LEU A 132 4.01 0.28 7.19
C LEU A 132 4.38 1.10 5.94
N ALA A 133 5.38 1.96 6.05
CA ALA A 133 5.97 2.60 4.89
C ALA A 133 7.11 1.73 4.36
N GLY A 134 6.98 1.28 3.12
CA GLY A 134 8.00 0.45 2.48
C GLY A 134 9.22 1.28 2.08
N ASN A 135 10.40 0.96 2.62
CA ASN A 135 11.61 1.70 2.30
C ASN A 135 11.98 1.57 0.80
N GLY A 136 11.68 0.42 0.18
CA GLY A 136 11.84 0.25 -1.27
C GLY A 136 10.99 1.23 -2.07
N THR A 137 9.74 1.43 -1.68
CA THR A 137 8.85 2.43 -2.30
C THR A 137 9.38 3.84 -2.08
N ILE A 138 9.81 4.17 -0.86
CA ILE A 138 10.40 5.48 -0.54
C ILE A 138 11.66 5.72 -1.39
N ARG A 139 12.57 4.74 -1.48
CA ARG A 139 13.75 4.84 -2.33
C ARG A 139 13.37 5.03 -3.80
N ALA A 140 12.40 4.27 -4.29
CA ALA A 140 11.91 4.40 -5.65
C ALA A 140 11.24 5.77 -5.91
N SER A 141 10.60 6.39 -4.92
CA SER A 141 10.03 7.73 -5.06
C SER A 141 11.07 8.81 -5.33
N VAL A 142 12.32 8.58 -4.90
CA VAL A 142 13.44 9.50 -5.09
C VAL A 142 14.20 9.23 -6.39
N LYS A 143 14.51 7.96 -6.69
CA LYS A 143 15.41 7.56 -7.80
C LYS A 143 14.77 6.63 -8.85
N GLY A 144 13.53 6.21 -8.66
CA GLY A 144 12.92 5.14 -9.46
C GLY A 144 13.60 3.80 -9.18
N TYR A 145 13.57 2.92 -10.17
CA TYR A 145 14.24 1.62 -10.11
C TYR A 145 15.64 1.65 -10.76
N ALA A 146 16.19 2.84 -11.01
CA ALA A 146 17.54 2.98 -11.51
C ALA A 146 18.56 2.40 -10.51
N SER A 147 19.52 1.66 -11.05
CA SER A 147 20.61 1.06 -10.25
C SER A 147 21.58 2.12 -9.72
N GLY A 148 22.34 1.72 -8.72
CA GLY A 148 23.41 2.52 -8.11
C GLY A 148 23.01 3.17 -6.79
N LYS A 149 24.01 3.57 -6.04
CA LYS A 149 23.87 4.19 -4.73
C LYS A 149 23.12 5.52 -4.80
N LEU A 150 22.46 5.87 -3.72
CA LEU A 150 21.88 7.19 -3.53
C LEU A 150 22.98 8.21 -3.22
N SER A 151 22.86 9.42 -3.74
CA SER A 151 23.67 10.56 -3.30
C SER A 151 23.24 11.00 -1.89
N LYS A 152 24.02 11.85 -1.26
CA LYS A 152 23.67 12.41 0.06
C LYS A 152 22.34 13.18 0.02
N GLU A 153 22.10 13.90 -1.05
CA GLU A 153 20.85 14.65 -1.28
C GLU A 153 19.66 13.71 -1.46
N GLU A 154 19.86 12.61 -2.19
CA GLU A 154 18.84 11.56 -2.37
C GLU A 154 18.56 10.83 -1.05
N LEU A 155 19.59 10.48 -0.26
CA LEU A 155 19.44 9.91 1.08
C LEU A 155 18.66 10.83 2.01
N HIS A 156 18.96 12.13 1.98
CA HIS A 156 18.20 13.11 2.76
C HIS A 156 16.72 13.20 2.34
N GLN A 157 16.41 13.01 1.04
CA GLN A 157 15.02 12.94 0.57
C GLN A 157 14.32 11.67 1.07
N VAL A 158 15.02 10.53 1.08
CA VAL A 158 14.51 9.28 1.66
C VAL A 158 14.19 9.47 3.14
N TRP A 159 15.13 10.01 3.91
CA TRP A 159 14.93 10.29 5.34
C TRP A 159 13.72 11.19 5.61
N LYS A 160 13.56 12.26 4.84
CA LYS A 160 12.37 13.13 4.94
C LYS A 160 11.06 12.40 4.66
N ALA A 161 11.05 11.51 3.67
CA ALA A 161 9.86 10.73 3.34
C ALA A 161 9.54 9.69 4.43
N VAL A 162 10.56 9.14 5.08
CA VAL A 162 10.40 8.29 6.28
C VAL A 162 9.78 9.09 7.42
N GLU A 163 10.32 10.26 7.72
CA GLU A 163 9.81 11.14 8.78
C GLU A 163 8.35 11.57 8.52
N GLU A 164 8.04 11.95 7.28
CA GLU A 164 6.66 12.27 6.87
C GLU A 164 5.73 11.06 7.07
N ALA A 165 6.14 9.89 6.62
CA ALA A 165 5.31 8.69 6.72
C ALA A 165 5.00 8.31 8.18
N LEU A 166 5.99 8.36 9.05
CA LEU A 166 5.79 8.11 10.48
C LEU A 166 4.90 9.18 11.13
N SER A 167 5.12 10.45 10.78
CA SER A 167 4.30 11.57 11.27
C SER A 167 2.85 11.49 10.77
N ALA A 168 2.62 10.90 9.61
CA ALA A 168 1.30 10.69 9.04
C ALA A 168 0.56 9.47 9.63
N GLY A 169 1.21 8.70 10.52
CA GLY A 169 0.61 7.57 11.23
C GLY A 169 0.98 6.20 10.68
N ALA A 170 2.02 6.08 9.86
CA ALA A 170 2.59 4.77 9.57
C ALA A 170 3.09 4.11 10.86
N LEU A 171 2.83 2.82 11.02
CA LEU A 171 3.20 2.05 12.23
C LEU A 171 4.71 1.81 12.34
N GLY A 172 5.43 2.01 11.25
CA GLY A 172 6.87 1.79 11.14
C GLY A 172 7.30 1.71 9.69
N ILE A 173 8.54 1.27 9.49
CA ILE A 173 9.16 1.08 8.17
C ILE A 173 9.33 -0.41 7.92
N SER A 174 9.05 -0.85 6.70
CA SER A 174 9.35 -2.21 6.25
C SER A 174 10.51 -2.21 5.27
N LEU A 175 11.25 -3.30 5.26
CA LEU A 175 12.44 -3.50 4.42
C LEU A 175 12.29 -4.72 3.52
N GLY A 176 12.84 -4.63 2.30
CA GLY A 176 12.90 -5.70 1.33
C GLY A 176 14.28 -5.77 0.66
N ILE A 177 15.34 -5.88 1.44
CA ILE A 177 16.74 -5.74 1.03
C ILE A 177 17.24 -6.81 0.03
N ALA A 178 16.44 -7.84 -0.25
CA ALA A 178 16.81 -8.92 -1.15
C ALA A 178 16.42 -8.66 -2.62
N TYR A 179 15.74 -7.58 -2.93
CA TYR A 179 15.27 -7.25 -4.28
C TYR A 179 15.25 -5.74 -4.56
N ALA A 180 14.99 -5.39 -5.83
CA ALA A 180 14.95 -3.98 -6.27
C ALA A 180 13.82 -3.21 -5.56
N PRO A 181 14.06 -1.92 -5.22
CA PRO A 181 15.33 -1.23 -5.41
C PRO A 181 16.26 -1.27 -4.19
N GLU A 182 15.88 -1.96 -3.09
CA GLU A 182 16.62 -1.87 -1.82
C GLU A 182 17.94 -2.62 -1.82
N PHE A 183 18.10 -3.68 -2.64
CA PHE A 183 19.39 -4.37 -2.75
C PHE A 183 20.53 -3.46 -3.29
N GLU A 184 20.19 -2.30 -3.83
CA GLU A 184 21.14 -1.28 -4.27
C GLU A 184 21.75 -0.45 -3.13
N TYR A 185 21.23 -0.57 -1.89
CA TYR A 185 21.87 0.01 -0.73
C TYR A 185 23.12 -0.78 -0.37
N ASP A 186 24.21 -0.07 -0.05
CA ASP A 186 25.21 -0.64 0.82
C ASP A 186 24.78 -0.47 2.29
N ARG A 187 25.55 -1.07 3.18
CA ARG A 187 25.27 -1.04 4.63
C ARG A 187 25.12 0.41 5.14
N ASP A 188 26.06 1.27 4.78
CA ASP A 188 26.11 2.62 5.32
C ASP A 188 24.96 3.48 4.77
N GLY A 189 24.66 3.34 3.47
CA GLY A 189 23.50 4.00 2.86
C GLY A 189 22.16 3.54 3.44
N LEU A 190 22.02 2.25 3.81
CA LEU A 190 20.81 1.77 4.46
C LEU A 190 20.68 2.34 5.89
N VAL A 191 21.77 2.40 6.63
CA VAL A 191 21.78 2.98 8.00
C VAL A 191 21.48 4.48 7.96
N GLU A 192 21.97 5.21 6.93
CA GLU A 192 21.70 6.64 6.80
C GLU A 192 20.25 6.93 6.32
N ALA A 193 19.61 5.99 5.63
CA ALA A 193 18.24 6.11 5.13
C ALA A 193 17.15 5.87 6.19
N LEU A 194 17.50 5.26 7.31
CA LEU A 194 16.60 4.87 8.41
C LEU A 194 16.88 5.63 9.70
#